data_cf37fd7b58045f9f8ab2708936f40c60
#
_entry.id   cf37fd7b58045f9f8ab2708936f40c60
#
_cell.length_a   1.000
_cell.length_b   1.000
_cell.length_c   1.000
_cell.angle_alpha   90.00
_cell.angle_beta   90.00
_cell.angle_gamma   90.00
#
_symmetry.space_group_name_H-M   'P 1'
#
loop_
_entity.id
_entity.type
_entity.pdbx_description
1 polymer ?
#
loop_
_entity_poly.entity_id
_entity_poly.type
_entity_poly.pdbx_seq_one_letter_code
_entity_poly.pdbx_strand_id
1 'polypeptide(L)'
;MAWSRGEKRRIAAIIGVIVALHLGGVVLYLAGQGELAGAGGLAGAGALAYVLGMRHAFDADHIAVIDDTTRAMMYRGRRPVGVGFFFAMGHSSVVVILALLIWWGAGAIDEGALATVTDAGGKVAAAVAFFFLVLVAVLNGSVLRGLRALWRESKQGRHDGKRIDQQLASRALVSRLLGSRGRSMITSSWHLYPVGLLMGLGLETASEVALLAMTASATDAGSVSLLAVLSLPLLFAAGMSTFDTADSLIMTKLYSWSHRDPVRTLFFNIATTTMTVVIALVVATVYASGLASQLLGWAWLEPVAALAEQFELMGYIIAGIFVLTWLVAALIWRSQSGSSALRTAASATHGSDPGA
;
A
#
# COMPACT_ATOMS: atom_id res chain seq x y z
N MET A 1 -18.10 4.63 11.44
CA MET A 1 -18.25 6.02 10.95
C MET A 1 -18.75 5.98 9.52
N ALA A 2 -19.83 6.72 9.18
CA ALA A 2 -20.32 6.78 7.80
C ALA A 2 -19.46 7.72 6.95
N TRP A 3 -19.28 7.39 5.67
CA TRP A 3 -18.61 8.26 4.71
C TRP A 3 -19.45 9.53 4.47
N SER A 4 -18.81 10.68 4.42
CA SER A 4 -19.46 11.95 4.03
C SER A 4 -19.92 11.90 2.55
N ARG A 5 -20.83 12.78 2.16
CA ARG A 5 -21.27 12.85 0.75
C ARG A 5 -20.13 13.11 -0.22
N GLY A 6 -19.16 13.94 0.16
CA GLY A 6 -17.97 14.23 -0.64
C GLY A 6 -17.05 13.01 -0.80
N GLU A 7 -16.85 12.24 0.26
CA GLU A 7 -16.07 11.00 0.22
C GLU A 7 -16.75 9.93 -0.64
N LYS A 8 -18.07 9.77 -0.51
CA LYS A 8 -18.84 8.84 -1.35
C LYS A 8 -18.69 9.17 -2.83
N ARG A 9 -18.72 10.47 -3.19
CA ARG A 9 -18.51 10.92 -4.58
C ARG A 9 -17.10 10.58 -5.07
N ARG A 10 -16.08 10.79 -4.24
CA ARG A 10 -14.68 10.42 -4.57
C ARG A 10 -14.52 8.92 -4.74
N ILE A 11 -15.07 8.12 -3.84
CA ILE A 11 -15.04 6.65 -3.94
C ILE A 11 -15.77 6.21 -5.22
N ALA A 12 -16.94 6.76 -5.51
CA ALA A 12 -17.67 6.43 -6.73
C ALA A 12 -16.89 6.81 -8.01
N ALA A 13 -16.21 7.95 -8.01
CA ALA A 13 -15.35 8.35 -9.13
C ALA A 13 -14.16 7.40 -9.31
N ILE A 14 -13.51 7.01 -8.22
CA ILE A 14 -12.40 6.03 -8.23
C ILE A 14 -12.90 4.68 -8.78
N ILE A 15 -14.02 4.17 -8.26
CA ILE A 15 -14.64 2.92 -8.73
C ILE A 15 -15.00 3.05 -10.22
N GLY A 16 -15.54 4.20 -10.65
CA GLY A 16 -15.85 4.45 -12.04
C GLY A 16 -14.63 4.35 -12.96
N VAL A 17 -13.48 4.89 -12.54
CA VAL A 17 -12.22 4.77 -13.30
C VAL A 17 -11.73 3.32 -13.31
N ILE A 18 -11.77 2.62 -12.17
CA ILE A 18 -11.39 1.21 -12.09
C ILE A 18 -12.27 0.35 -13.01
N VAL A 19 -13.59 0.57 -13.01
CA VAL A 19 -14.51 -0.11 -13.93
C VAL A 19 -14.19 0.22 -15.38
N ALA A 20 -13.86 1.47 -15.69
CA ALA A 20 -13.46 1.87 -17.04
C ALA A 20 -12.16 1.17 -17.49
N LEU A 21 -11.19 0.99 -16.59
CA LEU A 21 -9.98 0.21 -16.87
C LEU A 21 -10.30 -1.26 -17.16
N HIS A 22 -11.20 -1.88 -16.40
CA HIS A 22 -11.65 -3.26 -16.66
C HIS A 22 -12.34 -3.37 -17.99
N LEU A 23 -13.34 -2.54 -18.25
CA LEU A 23 -14.10 -2.57 -19.50
C LEU A 23 -13.19 -2.27 -20.70
N GLY A 24 -12.35 -1.23 -20.60
CA GLY A 24 -11.40 -0.86 -21.64
C GLY A 24 -10.41 -1.98 -21.92
N GLY A 25 -9.77 -2.52 -20.88
CA GLY A 25 -8.82 -3.63 -21.00
C GLY A 25 -9.48 -4.87 -21.63
N VAL A 26 -10.66 -5.28 -21.16
CA VAL A 26 -11.39 -6.44 -21.69
C VAL A 26 -11.82 -6.20 -23.14
N VAL A 27 -12.39 -5.05 -23.47
CA VAL A 27 -12.82 -4.74 -24.84
C VAL A 27 -11.64 -4.76 -25.81
N LEU A 28 -10.53 -4.10 -25.46
CA LEU A 28 -9.32 -4.09 -26.27
C LEU A 28 -8.72 -5.51 -26.42
N TYR A 29 -8.71 -6.28 -25.33
CA TYR A 29 -8.23 -7.66 -25.35
C TYR A 29 -9.07 -8.54 -26.27
N LEU A 30 -10.40 -8.48 -26.15
CA LEU A 30 -11.30 -9.27 -26.98
C LEU A 30 -11.23 -8.85 -28.47
N ALA A 31 -11.02 -7.56 -28.75
CA ALA A 31 -10.81 -7.07 -30.11
C ALA A 31 -9.49 -7.54 -30.72
N GLY A 32 -8.41 -7.63 -29.89
CA GLY A 32 -7.08 -8.03 -30.33
C GLY A 32 -6.70 -9.49 -30.06
N GLN A 33 -7.60 -10.29 -29.47
CA GLN A 33 -7.26 -11.66 -29.04
C GLN A 33 -6.80 -12.59 -30.17
N GLY A 34 -7.30 -12.40 -31.39
CA GLY A 34 -6.88 -13.17 -32.55
C GLY A 34 -5.42 -12.88 -32.93
N GLU A 35 -5.01 -11.62 -32.86
CA GLU A 35 -3.63 -11.19 -33.09
C GLU A 35 -2.70 -11.72 -31.99
N LEU A 36 -3.09 -11.60 -30.71
CA LEU A 36 -2.33 -12.10 -29.57
C LEU A 36 -2.21 -13.64 -29.59
N ALA A 37 -3.25 -14.35 -29.99
CA ALA A 37 -3.22 -15.81 -30.07
C ALA A 37 -2.28 -16.28 -31.21
N GLY A 38 -2.23 -15.53 -32.32
CA GLY A 38 -1.30 -15.78 -33.44
C GLY A 38 0.16 -15.47 -33.07
N ALA A 39 0.38 -14.50 -32.17
CA ALA A 39 1.69 -14.06 -31.73
C ALA A 39 2.23 -14.95 -30.59
N GLY A 40 2.63 -16.19 -30.90
CA GLY A 40 3.27 -17.09 -29.94
C GLY A 40 2.36 -17.74 -28.91
N GLY A 41 1.06 -17.87 -29.18
CA GLY A 41 0.12 -18.63 -28.34
C GLY A 41 -0.33 -17.88 -27.09
N LEU A 42 -0.38 -16.55 -27.11
CA LEU A 42 -0.80 -15.69 -25.99
C LEU A 42 -2.34 -15.69 -25.77
N ALA A 43 -3.03 -16.78 -26.16
CA ALA A 43 -4.41 -17.02 -25.77
C ALA A 43 -4.49 -17.08 -24.24
N GLY A 44 -5.29 -16.20 -23.63
CA GLY A 44 -5.36 -16.09 -22.16
C GLY A 44 -4.40 -15.07 -21.54
N ALA A 45 -3.54 -14.41 -22.33
CA ALA A 45 -2.62 -13.39 -21.85
C ALA A 45 -3.32 -12.25 -21.07
N GLY A 46 -4.54 -11.88 -21.48
CA GLY A 46 -5.31 -10.88 -20.76
C GLY A 46 -5.70 -11.29 -19.34
N ALA A 47 -6.13 -12.54 -19.15
CA ALA A 47 -6.43 -13.06 -17.82
C ALA A 47 -5.14 -13.13 -16.97
N LEU A 48 -4.04 -13.57 -17.57
CA LEU A 48 -2.75 -13.63 -16.89
C LEU A 48 -2.27 -12.23 -16.50
N ALA A 49 -2.36 -11.24 -17.41
CA ALA A 49 -2.01 -9.85 -17.11
C ALA A 49 -2.82 -9.29 -15.93
N TYR A 50 -4.13 -9.56 -15.91
CA TYR A 50 -4.99 -9.16 -14.78
C TYR A 50 -4.55 -9.81 -13.47
N VAL A 51 -4.29 -11.11 -13.46
CA VAL A 51 -3.83 -11.85 -12.28
C VAL A 51 -2.46 -11.36 -11.81
N LEU A 52 -1.54 -11.07 -12.74
CA LEU A 52 -0.24 -10.50 -12.42
C LEU A 52 -0.38 -9.12 -11.76
N GLY A 53 -1.28 -8.26 -12.25
CA GLY A 53 -1.56 -6.97 -11.62
C GLY A 53 -2.18 -7.10 -10.23
N MET A 54 -3.14 -8.03 -10.07
CA MET A 54 -3.71 -8.36 -8.77
C MET A 54 -2.63 -8.86 -7.78
N ARG A 55 -1.77 -9.76 -8.24
CA ARG A 55 -0.67 -10.33 -7.46
C ARG A 55 0.33 -9.25 -7.03
N HIS A 56 0.69 -8.34 -7.94
CA HIS A 56 1.61 -7.25 -7.69
C HIS A 56 1.12 -6.28 -6.60
N ALA A 57 -0.19 -6.03 -6.49
CA ALA A 57 -0.76 -5.24 -5.39
C ALA A 57 -0.50 -5.83 -3.99
N PHE A 58 -0.13 -7.10 -3.89
CA PHE A 58 0.26 -7.74 -2.63
C PHE A 58 1.76 -7.66 -2.34
N ASP A 59 2.55 -7.00 -3.17
CA ASP A 59 3.97 -6.84 -2.88
C ASP A 59 4.18 -6.01 -1.60
N ALA A 60 5.23 -6.36 -0.86
CA ALA A 60 5.46 -5.81 0.48
C ALA A 60 5.62 -4.29 0.50
N ASP A 61 6.18 -3.73 -0.54
CA ASP A 61 6.40 -2.29 -0.70
C ASP A 61 5.09 -1.54 -0.99
N HIS A 62 4.17 -2.11 -1.81
CA HIS A 62 2.83 -1.59 -2.03
C HIS A 62 2.06 -1.50 -0.72
N ILE A 63 1.97 -2.62 0.01
CA ILE A 63 1.28 -2.69 1.31
C ILE A 63 1.90 -1.68 2.29
N ALA A 64 3.25 -1.65 2.39
CA ALA A 64 3.94 -0.74 3.30
C ALA A 64 3.66 0.73 2.99
N VAL A 65 3.79 1.15 1.73
CA VAL A 65 3.58 2.54 1.29
C VAL A 65 2.12 2.97 1.49
N ILE A 66 1.16 2.13 1.09
CA ILE A 66 -0.26 2.43 1.16
C ILE A 66 -0.73 2.49 2.62
N ASP A 67 -0.39 1.49 3.45
CA ASP A 67 -0.81 1.46 4.85
C ASP A 67 -0.18 2.58 5.66
N ASP A 68 1.12 2.78 5.55
CA ASP A 68 1.84 3.83 6.27
C ASP A 68 1.32 5.22 5.91
N THR A 69 1.06 5.47 4.62
CA THR A 69 0.50 6.76 4.17
C THR A 69 -0.93 6.95 4.65
N THR A 70 -1.76 5.91 4.55
CA THR A 70 -3.14 5.91 5.03
C THR A 70 -3.18 6.27 6.51
N ARG A 71 -2.33 5.64 7.30
CA ARG A 71 -2.18 5.91 8.73
C ARG A 71 -1.69 7.32 9.01
N ALA A 72 -0.62 7.76 8.36
CA ALA A 72 -0.04 9.10 8.54
C ALA A 72 -1.05 10.20 8.22
N MET A 73 -1.90 10.02 7.21
CA MET A 73 -2.99 10.96 6.88
C MET A 73 -4.08 10.95 7.95
N MET A 74 -4.48 9.79 8.45
CA MET A 74 -5.51 9.67 9.49
C MET A 74 -5.09 10.32 10.81
N TYR A 75 -3.84 10.17 11.23
CA TYR A 75 -3.30 10.86 12.41
C TYR A 75 -3.32 12.39 12.29
N ARG A 76 -3.32 12.90 11.07
CA ARG A 76 -3.47 14.34 10.78
C ARG A 76 -4.92 14.77 10.64
N GLY A 77 -5.88 13.92 11.01
CA GLY A 77 -7.32 14.18 10.87
C GLY A 77 -7.81 14.24 9.43
N ARG A 78 -7.00 13.74 8.49
CA ARG A 78 -7.36 13.68 7.06
C ARG A 78 -7.88 12.30 6.72
N ARG A 79 -8.81 12.23 5.75
CA ARG A 79 -9.34 10.95 5.28
C ARG A 79 -8.62 10.52 4.01
N PRO A 80 -7.91 9.39 4.04
CA PRO A 80 -7.05 8.93 2.95
C PRO A 80 -7.83 8.22 1.84
N VAL A 81 -8.93 8.81 1.38
CA VAL A 81 -9.71 8.24 0.27
C VAL A 81 -8.89 8.32 -1.01
N GLY A 82 -8.54 7.17 -1.57
CA GLY A 82 -7.84 7.07 -2.84
C GLY A 82 -6.32 6.97 -2.75
N VAL A 83 -5.73 6.74 -1.58
CA VAL A 83 -4.27 6.54 -1.43
C VAL A 83 -3.81 5.40 -2.34
N GLY A 84 -4.37 4.19 -2.22
CA GLY A 84 -4.03 3.06 -3.07
C GLY A 84 -4.32 3.30 -4.54
N PHE A 85 -5.46 3.95 -4.86
CA PHE A 85 -5.81 4.28 -6.23
C PHE A 85 -4.75 5.17 -6.92
N PHE A 86 -4.36 6.29 -6.29
CA PHE A 86 -3.39 7.19 -6.90
C PHE A 86 -2.00 6.57 -6.98
N PHE A 87 -1.62 5.75 -6.00
CA PHE A 87 -0.39 5.00 -6.03
C PHE A 87 -0.39 4.02 -7.22
N ALA A 88 -1.41 3.17 -7.33
CA ALA A 88 -1.58 2.23 -8.43
C ALA A 88 -1.59 2.90 -9.80
N MET A 89 -2.29 4.03 -9.94
CA MET A 89 -2.34 4.78 -11.20
C MET A 89 -0.97 5.36 -11.60
N GLY A 90 -0.21 5.86 -10.62
CA GLY A 90 1.15 6.35 -10.86
C GLY A 90 2.05 5.21 -11.33
N HIS A 91 2.05 4.10 -10.62
CA HIS A 91 2.83 2.90 -10.92
C HIS A 91 2.47 2.31 -12.30
N SER A 92 1.18 2.09 -12.55
CA SER A 92 0.70 1.57 -13.85
C SER A 92 1.01 2.48 -15.03
N SER A 93 1.13 3.80 -14.81
CA SER A 93 1.51 4.74 -15.87
C SER A 93 2.88 4.40 -16.46
N VAL A 94 3.83 3.98 -15.63
CA VAL A 94 5.16 3.56 -16.08
C VAL A 94 5.06 2.27 -16.90
N VAL A 95 4.30 1.30 -16.41
CA VAL A 95 4.10 0.02 -17.10
C VAL A 95 3.47 0.23 -18.49
N VAL A 96 2.46 1.12 -18.59
CA VAL A 96 1.85 1.49 -19.88
C VAL A 96 2.86 2.19 -20.79
N ILE A 97 3.64 3.14 -20.26
CA ILE A 97 4.66 3.85 -21.05
C ILE A 97 5.71 2.87 -21.59
N LEU A 98 6.19 1.94 -20.75
CA LEU A 98 7.16 0.94 -21.17
C LEU A 98 6.60 -0.01 -22.23
N ALA A 99 5.34 -0.45 -22.08
CA ALA A 99 4.67 -1.27 -23.09
C ALA A 99 4.55 -0.52 -24.43
N LEU A 100 4.25 0.79 -24.40
CA LEU A 100 4.24 1.63 -25.60
C LEU A 100 5.62 1.77 -26.22
N LEU A 101 6.66 1.94 -25.42
CA LEU A 101 8.04 2.04 -25.91
C LEU A 101 8.50 0.73 -26.54
N ILE A 102 8.17 -0.42 -25.94
CA ILE A 102 8.45 -1.74 -26.49
C ILE A 102 7.73 -1.89 -27.85
N TRP A 103 6.43 -1.58 -27.92
CA TRP A 103 5.68 -1.67 -29.16
C TRP A 103 6.20 -0.74 -30.25
N TRP A 104 6.51 0.51 -29.92
CA TRP A 104 7.04 1.49 -30.88
C TRP A 104 8.48 1.19 -31.30
N GLY A 105 9.27 0.66 -30.39
CA GLY A 105 10.66 0.32 -30.59
C GLY A 105 10.90 -1.10 -31.10
N ALA A 106 9.86 -1.87 -31.38
CA ALA A 106 10.00 -3.21 -31.90
C ALA A 106 10.83 -3.19 -33.21
N GLY A 107 12.05 -3.71 -33.13
CA GLY A 107 13.06 -3.68 -34.21
C GLY A 107 13.98 -2.45 -34.29
N ALA A 108 13.84 -1.44 -33.40
CA ALA A 108 14.65 -0.22 -33.40
C ALA A 108 15.41 0.04 -32.08
N ILE A 109 14.97 -0.57 -30.96
CA ILE A 109 15.65 -0.41 -29.67
C ILE A 109 16.70 -1.51 -29.54
N ASP A 110 17.98 -1.10 -29.43
CA ASP A 110 19.06 -1.98 -29.05
C ASP A 110 18.82 -2.55 -27.64
N GLU A 111 18.92 -3.88 -27.48
CA GLU A 111 18.74 -4.57 -26.18
C GLU A 111 19.62 -3.97 -25.08
N GLY A 112 20.82 -3.47 -25.43
CA GLY A 112 21.73 -2.82 -24.51
C GLY A 112 21.18 -1.47 -23.99
N ALA A 113 20.51 -0.69 -24.84
CA ALA A 113 19.91 0.58 -24.43
C ALA A 113 18.70 0.33 -23.50
N LEU A 114 17.89 -0.66 -23.78
CA LEU A 114 16.76 -1.03 -22.90
C LEU A 114 17.26 -1.53 -21.55
N ALA A 115 18.27 -2.39 -21.51
CA ALA A 115 18.88 -2.87 -20.28
C ALA A 115 19.47 -1.74 -19.42
N THR A 116 20.09 -0.73 -20.06
CA THR A 116 20.65 0.44 -19.37
C THR A 116 19.54 1.30 -18.75
N VAL A 117 18.42 1.52 -19.46
CA VAL A 117 17.30 2.31 -18.96
C VAL A 117 16.60 1.59 -17.82
N THR A 118 16.41 0.27 -17.90
CA THR A 118 15.81 -0.53 -16.81
C THR A 118 16.69 -0.59 -15.58
N ASP A 119 17.99 -0.76 -15.71
CA ASP A 119 18.94 -0.74 -14.59
C ASP A 119 18.96 0.63 -13.89
N ALA A 120 19.04 1.72 -14.64
CA ALA A 120 18.99 3.07 -14.08
C ALA A 120 17.64 3.36 -13.42
N GLY A 121 16.53 2.94 -14.05
CA GLY A 121 15.17 3.07 -13.52
C GLY A 121 15.00 2.30 -12.21
N GLY A 122 15.51 1.06 -12.14
CA GLY A 122 15.50 0.23 -10.93
C GLY A 122 16.23 0.91 -9.75
N LYS A 123 17.42 1.45 -9.99
CA LYS A 123 18.17 2.20 -8.96
C LYS A 123 17.42 3.43 -8.46
N VAL A 124 16.77 4.18 -9.36
CA VAL A 124 15.96 5.36 -8.99
C VAL A 124 14.74 4.92 -8.17
N ALA A 125 14.03 3.87 -8.60
CA ALA A 125 12.87 3.36 -7.90
C ALA A 125 13.24 2.84 -6.50
N ALA A 126 14.29 2.03 -6.38
CA ALA A 126 14.80 1.54 -5.11
C ALA A 126 15.19 2.69 -4.16
N ALA A 127 15.83 3.74 -4.67
CA ALA A 127 16.17 4.93 -3.89
C ALA A 127 14.90 5.67 -3.41
N VAL A 128 13.92 5.87 -4.30
CA VAL A 128 12.65 6.53 -3.96
C VAL A 128 11.91 5.72 -2.91
N ALA A 129 11.77 4.40 -3.09
CA ALA A 129 11.13 3.51 -2.13
C ALA A 129 11.84 3.55 -0.77
N PHE A 130 13.16 3.43 -0.74
CA PHE A 130 13.97 3.53 0.48
C PHE A 130 13.71 4.84 1.23
N PHE A 131 13.92 5.99 0.58
CA PHE A 131 13.77 7.29 1.23
C PHE A 131 12.33 7.56 1.66
N PHE A 132 11.34 7.15 0.85
CA PHE A 132 9.94 7.29 1.19
C PHE A 132 9.56 6.44 2.40
N LEU A 133 9.93 5.16 2.43
CA LEU A 133 9.64 4.25 3.55
C LEU A 133 10.35 4.71 4.83
N VAL A 134 11.61 5.15 4.76
CA VAL A 134 12.32 5.73 5.92
C VAL A 134 11.61 6.99 6.42
N LEU A 135 11.22 7.89 5.52
CA LEU A 135 10.45 9.09 5.89
C LEU A 135 9.19 8.71 6.65
N VAL A 136 8.39 7.79 6.10
CA VAL A 136 7.11 7.40 6.70
C VAL A 136 7.32 6.60 7.99
N ALA A 137 8.36 5.75 8.07
CA ALA A 137 8.74 5.06 9.31
C ALA A 137 9.13 6.05 10.42
N VAL A 138 9.89 7.10 10.11
CA VAL A 138 10.24 8.17 11.07
C VAL A 138 9.00 8.93 11.52
N LEU A 139 8.08 9.25 10.60
CA LEU A 139 6.82 9.91 10.89
C LEU A 139 5.96 9.06 11.86
N ASN A 140 5.73 7.80 11.52
CA ASN A 140 4.96 6.88 12.34
C ASN A 140 5.69 6.53 13.66
N GLY A 141 7.00 6.39 13.65
CA GLY A 141 7.81 6.17 14.85
C GLY A 141 7.74 7.33 15.85
N SER A 142 7.61 8.57 15.36
CA SER A 142 7.39 9.73 16.23
C SER A 142 6.02 9.70 16.90
N VAL A 143 4.98 9.30 16.17
CA VAL A 143 3.63 9.07 16.71
C VAL A 143 3.66 7.95 17.75
N LEU A 144 4.32 6.84 17.44
CA LEU A 144 4.45 5.69 18.33
C LEU A 144 5.10 6.05 19.67
N ARG A 145 6.14 6.89 19.67
CA ARG A 145 6.75 7.40 20.92
C ARG A 145 5.72 8.16 21.75
N GLY A 146 4.90 8.99 21.13
CA GLY A 146 3.82 9.72 21.79
C GLY A 146 2.74 8.80 22.37
N LEU A 147 2.30 7.80 21.61
CA LEU A 147 1.31 6.80 22.05
C LEU A 147 1.83 5.98 23.24
N ARG A 148 3.10 5.55 23.21
CA ARG A 148 3.71 4.83 24.34
C ARG A 148 3.82 5.66 25.61
N ALA A 149 4.08 6.96 25.51
CA ALA A 149 4.07 7.87 26.66
C ALA A 149 2.67 7.96 27.28
N LEU A 150 1.62 8.15 26.46
CA LEU A 150 0.22 8.15 26.91
C LEU A 150 -0.19 6.83 27.56
N TRP A 151 0.26 5.70 27.02
CA TRP A 151 0.02 4.39 27.61
C TRP A 151 0.62 4.25 29.02
N ARG A 152 1.84 4.75 29.22
CA ARG A 152 2.48 4.76 30.54
C ARG A 152 1.73 5.64 31.54
N GLU A 153 1.29 6.83 31.12
CA GLU A 153 0.48 7.76 31.95
C GLU A 153 -0.88 7.12 32.32
N SER A 154 -1.53 6.45 31.36
CA SER A 154 -2.80 5.74 31.58
C SER A 154 -2.67 4.63 32.64
N LYS A 155 -1.58 3.86 32.64
CA LYS A 155 -1.31 2.83 33.65
C LYS A 155 -1.09 3.39 35.05
N GLN A 156 -0.71 4.66 35.18
CA GLN A 156 -0.52 5.36 36.47
C GLN A 156 -1.82 5.98 37.01
N GLY A 157 -2.97 5.63 36.51
CA GLY A 157 -4.29 6.08 36.98
C GLY A 157 -4.66 7.51 36.57
N ARG A 158 -3.89 8.16 35.72
CA ARG A 158 -4.19 9.50 35.17
C ARG A 158 -5.03 9.39 33.90
N HIS A 159 -6.30 9.03 34.06
CA HIS A 159 -7.24 8.84 32.95
C HIS A 159 -7.91 10.19 32.62
N ASP A 160 -7.38 10.94 31.69
CA ASP A 160 -8.07 12.06 31.06
C ASP A 160 -8.25 11.80 29.55
N GLY A 161 -9.41 11.26 29.16
CA GLY A 161 -9.72 10.93 27.78
C GLY A 161 -9.63 12.14 26.83
N LYS A 162 -9.98 13.34 27.31
CA LYS A 162 -9.85 14.60 26.54
C LYS A 162 -8.39 14.97 26.29
N ARG A 163 -7.50 14.65 27.22
CA ARG A 163 -6.06 14.86 27.07
C ARG A 163 -5.45 13.90 26.05
N ILE A 164 -5.93 12.65 25.99
CA ILE A 164 -5.50 11.66 25.01
C ILE A 164 -5.86 12.15 23.60
N ASP A 165 -7.09 12.59 23.39
CA ASP A 165 -7.55 13.10 22.07
C ASP A 165 -6.83 14.41 21.68
N GLN A 166 -6.64 15.34 22.59
CA GLN A 166 -5.90 16.58 22.34
C GLN A 166 -4.42 16.32 22.07
N GLN A 167 -3.79 15.37 22.75
CA GLN A 167 -2.39 15.03 22.51
C GLN A 167 -2.19 14.19 21.25
N LEU A 168 -3.13 13.33 20.87
CA LEU A 168 -3.14 12.69 19.56
C LEU A 168 -3.25 13.73 18.43
N ALA A 169 -4.08 14.75 18.61
CA ALA A 169 -4.23 15.84 17.66
C ALA A 169 -3.04 16.83 17.64
N SER A 170 -2.43 17.12 18.80
CA SER A 170 -1.36 18.11 18.95
C SER A 170 0.05 17.58 18.71
N ARG A 171 0.28 16.27 18.88
CA ARG A 171 1.59 15.62 18.77
C ARG A 171 1.96 15.21 17.33
N ALA A 172 1.51 15.93 16.35
CA ALA A 172 2.21 15.97 15.06
C ALA A 172 3.60 16.64 15.25
N LEU A 173 4.42 16.08 16.18
CA LEU A 173 5.76 16.59 16.58
C LEU A 173 6.74 16.64 15.41
N VAL A 174 6.51 15.85 14.37
CA VAL A 174 7.26 15.92 13.11
C VAL A 174 7.02 17.26 12.40
N SER A 175 5.88 17.92 12.65
CA SER A 175 5.65 19.27 12.15
C SER A 175 6.61 20.31 12.73
N ARG A 176 7.26 20.03 13.86
CA ARG A 176 8.29 20.90 14.47
C ARG A 176 9.69 20.60 13.93
N LEU A 177 10.02 19.33 13.67
CA LEU A 177 11.35 18.93 13.19
C LEU A 177 11.56 19.22 11.69
N LEU A 178 10.53 19.04 10.87
CA LEU A 178 10.60 19.27 9.42
C LEU A 178 10.14 20.68 9.00
N GLY A 179 9.78 21.55 9.94
CA GLY A 179 9.30 22.91 9.69
C GLY A 179 8.00 22.96 8.86
N SER A 180 7.70 24.14 8.29
CA SER A 180 6.53 24.35 7.45
C SER A 180 6.57 23.53 6.14
N ARG A 181 7.75 23.23 5.61
CA ARG A 181 7.95 22.46 4.37
C ARG A 181 7.66 20.96 4.54
N GLY A 182 8.02 20.34 5.66
CA GLY A 182 7.71 18.92 5.92
C GLY A 182 6.23 18.66 6.21
N ARG A 183 5.48 19.70 6.61
CA ARG A 183 4.02 19.62 6.81
C ARG A 183 3.23 19.47 5.51
N SER A 184 3.81 19.85 4.37
CA SER A 184 3.12 19.88 3.08
C SER A 184 3.32 18.63 2.22
N MET A 185 4.22 17.70 2.58
CA MET A 185 4.63 16.62 1.67
C MET A 185 3.52 15.61 1.37
N ILE A 186 2.73 15.16 2.36
CA ILE A 186 1.61 14.24 2.11
C ILE A 186 0.35 14.83 2.75
N THR A 187 -0.36 15.65 2.01
CA THR A 187 -1.58 16.32 2.48
C THR A 187 -2.84 15.85 1.77
N SER A 188 -2.69 15.16 0.66
CA SER A 188 -3.78 14.65 -0.17
C SER A 188 -3.40 13.31 -0.78
N SER A 189 -4.38 12.45 -1.03
CA SER A 189 -4.16 11.11 -1.61
C SER A 189 -3.47 11.15 -2.98
N TRP A 190 -3.70 12.21 -3.79
CA TRP A 190 -3.09 12.33 -5.11
C TRP A 190 -1.56 12.50 -5.08
N HIS A 191 -0.97 12.86 -3.93
CA HIS A 191 0.49 12.91 -3.77
C HIS A 191 1.14 11.54 -3.89
N LEU A 192 0.36 10.46 -3.83
CA LEU A 192 0.84 9.10 -4.04
C LEU A 192 1.01 8.75 -5.52
N TYR A 193 0.40 9.52 -6.44
CA TYR A 193 0.62 9.32 -7.87
C TYR A 193 2.09 9.48 -8.27
N PRO A 194 2.79 10.61 -7.97
CA PRO A 194 4.21 10.72 -8.29
C PRO A 194 5.08 9.70 -7.53
N VAL A 195 4.70 9.28 -6.34
CA VAL A 195 5.43 8.23 -5.60
C VAL A 195 5.29 6.90 -6.32
N GLY A 196 4.07 6.50 -6.67
CA GLY A 196 3.81 5.28 -7.45
C GLY A 196 4.51 5.30 -8.80
N LEU A 197 4.47 6.45 -9.51
CA LEU A 197 5.16 6.62 -10.79
C LEU A 197 6.68 6.43 -10.65
N LEU A 198 7.30 7.00 -9.62
CA LEU A 198 8.74 6.85 -9.41
C LEU A 198 9.11 5.43 -8.95
N MET A 199 8.28 4.78 -8.15
CA MET A 199 8.48 3.38 -7.76
C MET A 199 8.28 2.42 -8.94
N GLY A 200 7.34 2.69 -9.83
CA GLY A 200 7.13 1.89 -11.04
C GLY A 200 8.29 1.92 -12.05
N LEU A 201 9.28 2.81 -11.88
CA LEU A 201 10.51 2.77 -12.69
C LEU A 201 11.40 1.56 -12.37
N GLY A 202 11.20 0.91 -11.24
CA GLY A 202 11.87 -0.31 -10.86
C GLY A 202 11.10 -1.52 -11.37
N LEU A 203 11.55 -2.13 -12.42
CA LEU A 203 11.01 -3.40 -12.92
C LEU A 203 11.59 -4.57 -12.11
N GLU A 204 11.40 -4.53 -10.81
CA GLU A 204 12.07 -5.46 -9.89
C GLU A 204 11.23 -6.71 -9.61
N THR A 205 9.93 -6.70 -9.97
CA THR A 205 9.05 -7.82 -9.66
C THR A 205 8.83 -8.76 -10.84
N ALA A 206 8.74 -10.06 -10.53
CA ALA A 206 8.46 -11.09 -11.52
C ALA A 206 7.15 -10.81 -12.30
N SER A 207 6.18 -10.17 -11.66
CA SER A 207 4.88 -9.83 -12.27
C SER A 207 5.02 -8.79 -13.38
N GLU A 208 5.80 -7.73 -13.16
CA GLU A 208 6.06 -6.68 -14.15
C GLU A 208 6.93 -7.19 -15.30
N VAL A 209 8.00 -7.91 -14.96
CA VAL A 209 8.90 -8.51 -15.97
C VAL A 209 8.12 -9.49 -16.85
N ALA A 210 7.25 -10.34 -16.28
CA ALA A 210 6.42 -11.25 -17.04
C ALA A 210 5.44 -10.52 -17.97
N LEU A 211 4.80 -9.45 -17.49
CA LEU A 211 3.90 -8.62 -18.32
C LEU A 211 4.65 -7.99 -19.50
N LEU A 212 5.82 -7.39 -19.25
CA LEU A 212 6.60 -6.74 -20.31
C LEU A 212 7.17 -7.76 -21.29
N ALA A 213 7.58 -8.95 -20.81
CA ALA A 213 8.01 -10.05 -21.68
C ALA A 213 6.86 -10.54 -22.59
N MET A 214 5.63 -10.64 -22.06
CA MET A 214 4.43 -10.96 -22.88
C MET A 214 4.17 -9.85 -23.90
N THR A 215 4.33 -8.60 -23.54
CA THR A 215 4.19 -7.44 -24.44
C THR A 215 5.24 -7.49 -25.55
N ALA A 216 6.49 -7.74 -25.21
CA ALA A 216 7.59 -7.88 -26.18
C ALA A 216 7.34 -9.06 -27.14
N SER A 217 6.99 -10.23 -26.61
CA SER A 217 6.69 -11.41 -27.44
C SER A 217 5.52 -11.17 -28.40
N ALA A 218 4.51 -10.39 -27.98
CA ALA A 218 3.42 -9.98 -28.84
C ALA A 218 3.88 -9.09 -29.99
N THR A 219 4.82 -8.16 -29.72
CA THR A 219 5.33 -7.21 -30.72
C THR A 219 6.32 -7.81 -31.70
N ASP A 220 7.18 -8.75 -31.26
CA ASP A 220 8.17 -9.43 -32.11
C ASP A 220 7.51 -10.27 -33.23
N ALA A 221 6.28 -10.72 -33.03
CA ALA A 221 5.51 -11.41 -34.05
C ALA A 221 5.09 -10.52 -35.25
N GLY A 222 5.38 -9.20 -35.20
CA GLY A 222 5.35 -8.27 -36.33
C GLY A 222 3.96 -7.87 -36.84
N SER A 223 2.86 -8.32 -36.22
CA SER A 223 1.50 -8.11 -36.72
C SER A 223 0.48 -7.68 -35.66
N VAL A 224 0.93 -7.34 -34.46
CA VAL A 224 0.01 -7.02 -33.35
C VAL A 224 -0.26 -5.52 -33.29
N SER A 225 -1.54 -5.15 -33.29
CA SER A 225 -1.97 -3.76 -33.24
C SER A 225 -1.66 -3.14 -31.89
N LEU A 226 -1.45 -1.82 -31.87
CA LEU A 226 -1.26 -1.04 -30.65
C LEU A 226 -2.37 -1.31 -29.61
N LEU A 227 -3.62 -1.47 -30.08
CA LEU A 227 -4.77 -1.68 -29.19
C LEU A 227 -4.71 -3.05 -28.50
N ALA A 228 -4.28 -4.08 -29.21
CA ALA A 228 -4.10 -5.41 -28.64
C ALA A 228 -2.98 -5.40 -27.58
N VAL A 229 -1.85 -4.78 -27.88
CA VAL A 229 -0.72 -4.65 -26.93
C VAL A 229 -1.11 -3.87 -25.69
N LEU A 230 -1.81 -2.74 -25.82
CA LEU A 230 -2.25 -1.92 -24.69
C LEU A 230 -3.27 -2.63 -23.79
N SER A 231 -3.97 -3.66 -24.30
CA SER A 231 -4.93 -4.41 -23.50
C SER A 231 -4.27 -5.05 -22.25
N LEU A 232 -3.03 -5.55 -22.39
CA LEU A 232 -2.32 -6.24 -21.33
C LEU A 232 -1.97 -5.32 -20.15
N PRO A 233 -1.27 -4.19 -20.34
CA PRO A 233 -0.97 -3.28 -19.22
C PRO A 233 -2.23 -2.61 -18.65
N LEU A 234 -3.31 -2.43 -19.42
CA LEU A 234 -4.57 -1.93 -18.89
C LEU A 234 -5.25 -2.95 -17.98
N LEU A 235 -5.24 -4.24 -18.32
CA LEU A 235 -5.76 -5.30 -17.47
C LEU A 235 -4.91 -5.47 -16.20
N PHE A 236 -3.60 -5.39 -16.33
CA PHE A 236 -2.70 -5.35 -15.18
C PHE A 236 -3.03 -4.17 -14.24
N ALA A 237 -3.15 -2.96 -14.80
CA ALA A 237 -3.54 -1.76 -14.05
C ALA A 237 -4.91 -1.89 -13.38
N ALA A 238 -5.88 -2.53 -14.03
CA ALA A 238 -7.20 -2.79 -13.48
C ALA A 238 -7.13 -3.72 -12.26
N GLY A 239 -6.37 -4.82 -12.36
CA GLY A 239 -6.13 -5.75 -11.25
C GLY A 239 -5.47 -5.04 -10.08
N MET A 240 -4.32 -4.42 -10.31
CA MET A 240 -3.56 -3.72 -9.27
C MET A 240 -4.37 -2.60 -8.61
N SER A 241 -5.00 -1.71 -9.40
CA SER A 241 -5.79 -0.60 -8.85
C SER A 241 -6.97 -1.07 -8.00
N THR A 242 -7.56 -2.22 -8.32
CA THR A 242 -8.66 -2.80 -7.53
C THR A 242 -8.19 -3.17 -6.13
N PHE A 243 -7.09 -3.90 -6.04
CA PHE A 243 -6.60 -4.42 -4.75
C PHE A 243 -5.92 -3.34 -3.91
N ASP A 244 -5.09 -2.46 -4.48
CA ASP A 244 -4.51 -1.32 -3.77
C ASP A 244 -5.59 -0.36 -3.25
N THR A 245 -6.64 -0.12 -4.03
CA THR A 245 -7.78 0.69 -3.58
C THR A 245 -8.55 0.01 -2.46
N ALA A 246 -8.80 -1.30 -2.57
CA ALA A 246 -9.48 -2.08 -1.55
C ALA A 246 -8.68 -2.06 -0.24
N ASP A 247 -7.36 -2.29 -0.30
CA ASP A 247 -6.47 -2.24 0.87
C ASP A 247 -6.57 -0.89 1.58
N SER A 248 -6.37 0.23 0.89
CA SER A 248 -6.44 1.57 1.50
C SER A 248 -7.82 1.90 2.10
N LEU A 249 -8.92 1.44 1.50
CA LEU A 249 -10.28 1.62 2.01
C LEU A 249 -10.56 0.75 3.24
N ILE A 250 -10.11 -0.51 3.22
CA ILE A 250 -10.24 -1.44 4.35
C ILE A 250 -9.46 -0.87 5.54
N MET A 251 -8.20 -0.48 5.34
CA MET A 251 -7.36 0.10 6.39
C MET A 251 -7.97 1.39 6.95
N THR A 252 -8.51 2.27 6.10
CA THR A 252 -9.23 3.47 6.56
C THR A 252 -10.41 3.13 7.47
N LYS A 253 -11.19 2.08 7.14
CA LYS A 253 -12.32 1.63 7.98
C LYS A 253 -11.86 1.00 9.28
N LEU A 254 -10.84 0.14 9.22
CA LEU A 254 -10.31 -0.55 10.40
C LEU A 254 -9.77 0.47 11.42
N TYR A 255 -8.98 1.44 10.96
CA TYR A 255 -8.47 2.50 11.83
C TYR A 255 -9.60 3.38 12.38
N SER A 256 -10.61 3.72 11.59
CA SER A 256 -11.78 4.49 12.05
C SER A 256 -12.60 3.75 13.11
N TRP A 257 -12.66 2.42 13.05
CA TRP A 257 -13.42 1.61 14.01
C TRP A 257 -12.73 1.57 15.38
N SER A 258 -11.40 1.63 15.44
CA SER A 258 -10.65 1.59 16.71
C SER A 258 -10.92 2.80 17.62
N HIS A 259 -11.42 3.92 17.10
CA HIS A 259 -11.59 5.20 17.79
C HIS A 259 -12.81 5.32 18.73
N ARG A 260 -13.52 4.23 19.05
CA ARG A 260 -14.76 4.28 19.86
C ARG A 260 -14.53 4.29 21.38
N ASP A 261 -13.37 3.83 21.82
CA ASP A 261 -12.98 3.75 23.24
C ASP A 261 -11.52 4.24 23.38
N PRO A 262 -11.20 5.21 24.26
CA PRO A 262 -9.86 5.79 24.35
C PRO A 262 -8.76 4.77 24.66
N VAL A 263 -8.98 3.83 25.57
CA VAL A 263 -7.99 2.82 25.97
C VAL A 263 -7.79 1.81 24.86
N ARG A 264 -8.89 1.37 24.26
CA ARG A 264 -8.90 0.50 23.09
C ARG A 264 -8.19 1.15 21.91
N THR A 265 -8.53 2.40 21.60
CA THR A 265 -7.90 3.20 20.55
C THR A 265 -6.40 3.25 20.75
N LEU A 266 -5.95 3.51 22.00
CA LEU A 266 -4.53 3.60 22.32
C LEU A 266 -3.81 2.27 22.12
N PHE A 267 -4.38 1.16 22.59
CA PHE A 267 -3.79 -0.18 22.41
C PHE A 267 -3.65 -0.55 20.92
N PHE A 268 -4.74 -0.43 20.15
CA PHE A 268 -4.75 -0.74 18.73
C PHE A 268 -3.79 0.15 17.94
N ASN A 269 -3.75 1.45 18.25
CA ASN A 269 -2.85 2.38 17.59
C ASN A 269 -1.38 2.07 17.89
N ILE A 270 -1.05 1.65 19.11
CA ILE A 270 0.32 1.22 19.43
C ILE A 270 0.67 -0.04 18.66
N ALA A 271 -0.17 -1.08 18.72
CA ALA A 271 0.09 -2.36 18.07
C ALA A 271 0.27 -2.19 16.55
N THR A 272 -0.70 -1.57 15.90
CA THR A 272 -0.69 -1.36 14.45
C THR A 272 0.43 -0.42 14.01
N THR A 273 0.67 0.72 14.72
CA THR A 273 1.77 1.63 14.36
C THR A 273 3.14 0.97 14.58
N THR A 274 3.29 0.12 15.60
CA THR A 274 4.56 -0.63 15.80
C THR A 274 4.79 -1.55 14.61
N MET A 275 3.75 -2.26 14.17
CA MET A 275 3.83 -3.19 13.06
C MET A 275 4.20 -2.47 11.74
N THR A 276 3.52 -1.38 11.40
CA THR A 276 3.83 -0.61 10.18
C THR A 276 5.23 -0.04 10.18
N VAL A 277 5.71 0.50 11.32
CA VAL A 277 7.11 0.98 11.43
C VAL A 277 8.10 -0.16 11.22
N VAL A 278 7.84 -1.35 11.79
CA VAL A 278 8.72 -2.51 11.60
C VAL A 278 8.74 -2.94 10.14
N ILE A 279 7.58 -3.07 9.50
CA ILE A 279 7.45 -3.46 8.10
C ILE A 279 8.18 -2.45 7.19
N ALA A 280 7.92 -1.16 7.36
CA ALA A 280 8.56 -0.12 6.57
C ALA A 280 10.09 -0.14 6.72
N LEU A 281 10.61 -0.39 7.94
CA LEU A 281 12.05 -0.52 8.17
C LEU A 281 12.63 -1.79 7.55
N VAL A 282 11.93 -2.91 7.61
CA VAL A 282 12.36 -4.17 6.96
C VAL A 282 12.46 -3.98 5.45
N VAL A 283 11.41 -3.48 4.81
CA VAL A 283 11.40 -3.25 3.35
C VAL A 283 12.45 -2.20 2.96
N ALA A 284 12.55 -1.09 3.73
CA ALA A 284 13.60 -0.08 3.49
C ALA A 284 15.02 -0.67 3.62
N THR A 285 15.23 -1.62 4.53
CA THR A 285 16.54 -2.30 4.69
C THR A 285 16.87 -3.14 3.47
N VAL A 286 15.89 -3.84 2.89
CA VAL A 286 16.08 -4.62 1.66
C VAL A 286 16.50 -3.69 0.51
N TYR A 287 15.78 -2.60 0.28
CA TYR A 287 16.14 -1.60 -0.73
C TYR A 287 17.53 -0.96 -0.49
N ALA A 288 17.83 -0.60 0.77
CA ALA A 288 19.14 -0.06 1.13
C ALA A 288 20.28 -1.06 0.84
N SER A 289 20.04 -2.36 1.12
CA SER A 289 21.01 -3.42 0.87
C SER A 289 21.27 -3.61 -0.63
N GLY A 290 20.22 -3.56 -1.46
CA GLY A 290 20.33 -3.61 -2.92
C GLY A 290 21.10 -2.42 -3.47
N LEU A 291 20.77 -1.20 -3.05
CA LEU A 291 21.49 0.00 -3.44
C LEU A 291 22.96 -0.02 -3.01
N ALA A 292 23.26 -0.45 -1.78
CA ALA A 292 24.60 -0.51 -1.26
C ALA A 292 25.44 -1.58 -1.99
N SER A 293 24.86 -2.76 -2.27
CA SER A 293 25.52 -3.79 -3.07
C SER A 293 25.86 -3.27 -4.47
N GLN A 294 24.90 -2.63 -5.17
CA GLN A 294 25.06 -2.16 -6.53
C GLN A 294 25.98 -0.91 -6.65
N LEU A 295 25.87 0.06 -5.74
CA LEU A 295 26.57 1.34 -5.85
C LEU A 295 27.90 1.36 -5.12
N LEU A 296 28.03 0.62 -4.01
CA LEU A 296 29.23 0.59 -3.16
C LEU A 296 30.01 -0.72 -3.27
N GLY A 297 29.49 -1.72 -4.00
CA GLY A 297 30.13 -3.02 -4.14
C GLY A 297 30.12 -3.86 -2.86
N TRP A 298 29.17 -3.64 -1.94
CA TRP A 298 29.08 -4.37 -0.67
C TRP A 298 28.38 -5.73 -0.84
N ALA A 299 29.10 -6.67 -1.47
CA ALA A 299 28.57 -7.98 -1.81
C ALA A 299 28.02 -8.80 -0.61
N TRP A 300 28.47 -8.53 0.62
CA TRP A 300 27.95 -9.18 1.83
C TRP A 300 26.48 -8.82 2.12
N LEU A 301 25.92 -7.79 1.49
CA LEU A 301 24.51 -7.41 1.57
C LEU A 301 23.63 -8.11 0.52
N GLU A 302 24.21 -8.80 -0.47
CA GLU A 302 23.44 -9.50 -1.51
C GLU A 302 22.37 -10.46 -0.96
N PRO A 303 22.64 -11.26 0.10
CA PRO A 303 21.60 -12.13 0.65
C PRO A 303 20.38 -11.38 1.20
N VAL A 304 20.57 -10.14 1.70
CA VAL A 304 19.47 -9.29 2.16
C VAL A 304 18.80 -8.62 0.97
N ALA A 305 19.57 -8.17 -0.01
CA ALA A 305 19.05 -7.58 -1.24
C ALA A 305 18.17 -8.57 -2.03
N ALA A 306 18.56 -9.84 -2.08
CA ALA A 306 17.80 -10.92 -2.74
C ALA A 306 16.40 -11.15 -2.14
N LEU A 307 16.11 -10.65 -0.92
CA LEU A 307 14.76 -10.67 -0.38
C LEU A 307 13.78 -9.79 -1.19
N ALA A 308 14.27 -8.87 -2.01
CA ALA A 308 13.43 -8.10 -2.93
C ALA A 308 12.69 -9.03 -3.92
N GLU A 309 13.32 -10.10 -4.38
CA GLU A 309 12.71 -11.13 -5.24
C GLU A 309 11.54 -11.85 -4.55
N GLN A 310 11.48 -11.80 -3.21
CA GLN A 310 10.45 -12.43 -2.38
C GLN A 310 9.41 -11.41 -1.85
N PHE A 311 9.37 -10.19 -2.37
CA PHE A 311 8.46 -9.14 -1.87
C PHE A 311 7.00 -9.57 -1.91
N GLU A 312 6.60 -10.36 -2.90
CA GLU A 312 5.27 -10.94 -2.96
C GLU A 312 4.97 -11.88 -1.78
N LEU A 313 5.86 -12.83 -1.50
CA LEU A 313 5.70 -13.71 -0.34
C LEU A 313 5.70 -12.91 0.97
N MET A 314 6.59 -11.94 1.08
CA MET A 314 6.63 -11.01 2.21
C MET A 314 5.31 -10.24 2.34
N GLY A 315 4.72 -9.79 1.24
CA GLY A 315 3.42 -9.11 1.20
C GLY A 315 2.29 -9.98 1.74
N TYR A 316 2.19 -11.24 1.32
CA TYR A 316 1.19 -12.17 1.87
C TYR A 316 1.39 -12.42 3.37
N ILE A 317 2.64 -12.55 3.84
CA ILE A 317 2.96 -12.68 5.27
C ILE A 317 2.52 -11.41 6.02
N ILE A 318 2.84 -10.24 5.49
CA ILE A 318 2.46 -8.95 6.08
C ILE A 318 0.94 -8.82 6.16
N ALA A 319 0.21 -9.08 5.07
CA ALA A 319 -1.24 -9.06 5.05
C ALA A 319 -1.83 -10.06 6.07
N GLY A 320 -1.26 -11.27 6.16
CA GLY A 320 -1.64 -12.26 7.17
C GLY A 320 -1.42 -11.77 8.60
N ILE A 321 -0.30 -11.12 8.88
CA ILE A 321 0.01 -10.53 10.20
C ILE A 321 -0.98 -9.41 10.52
N PHE A 322 -1.35 -8.56 9.54
CA PHE A 322 -2.38 -7.54 9.73
C PHE A 322 -3.72 -8.16 10.12
N VAL A 323 -4.21 -9.13 9.34
CA VAL A 323 -5.47 -9.82 9.62
C VAL A 323 -5.44 -10.48 11.00
N LEU A 324 -4.36 -11.20 11.31
CA LEU A 324 -4.19 -11.87 12.62
C LEU A 324 -4.18 -10.86 13.77
N THR A 325 -3.46 -9.77 13.64
CA THR A 325 -3.40 -8.71 14.65
C THR A 325 -4.80 -8.13 14.92
N TRP A 326 -5.58 -7.89 13.86
CA TRP A 326 -6.95 -7.40 14.00
C TRP A 326 -7.89 -8.43 14.62
N LEU A 327 -7.77 -9.70 14.25
CA LEU A 327 -8.56 -10.79 14.84
C LEU A 327 -8.27 -10.96 16.34
N VAL A 328 -6.98 -11.05 16.70
CA VAL A 328 -6.55 -11.17 18.11
C VAL A 328 -7.04 -9.98 18.92
N ALA A 329 -6.87 -8.79 18.40
CA ALA A 329 -7.30 -7.57 19.06
C ALA A 329 -8.84 -7.51 19.23
N ALA A 330 -9.62 -7.98 18.25
CA ALA A 330 -11.08 -8.08 18.33
C ALA A 330 -11.50 -9.13 19.35
N LEU A 331 -10.82 -10.28 19.42
CA LEU A 331 -11.08 -11.33 20.40
C LEU A 331 -10.79 -10.87 21.83
N ILE A 332 -9.64 -10.25 22.07
CA ILE A 332 -9.28 -9.68 23.39
C ILE A 332 -10.35 -8.67 23.83
N TRP A 333 -10.82 -7.84 22.91
CA TRP A 333 -11.86 -6.87 23.24
C TRP A 333 -13.20 -7.54 23.60
N ARG A 334 -13.63 -8.55 22.85
CA ARG A 334 -14.86 -9.28 23.15
C ARG A 334 -14.81 -9.96 24.52
N SER A 335 -13.68 -10.57 24.88
CA SER A 335 -13.51 -11.23 26.18
C SER A 335 -13.57 -10.24 27.34
N GLN A 336 -12.98 -9.04 27.19
CA GLN A 336 -12.99 -8.01 28.24
C GLN A 336 -14.36 -7.34 28.39
N SER A 337 -15.10 -7.14 27.29
CA SER A 337 -16.45 -6.55 27.34
C SER A 337 -17.47 -7.49 27.97
N GLY A 338 -17.31 -8.82 27.79
CA GLY A 338 -18.14 -9.83 28.46
C GLY A 338 -17.93 -9.84 29.97
N SER A 339 -16.70 -9.71 30.44
CA SER A 339 -16.37 -9.70 31.87
C SER A 339 -16.82 -8.44 32.61
N SER A 340 -16.85 -7.28 31.95
CA SER A 340 -17.35 -6.04 32.54
C SER A 340 -18.89 -6.06 32.67
N ALA A 341 -19.61 -6.58 31.70
CA ALA A 341 -21.07 -6.75 31.77
C ALA A 341 -21.48 -7.69 32.90
N LEU A 342 -20.76 -8.79 33.12
CA LEU A 342 -21.00 -9.71 34.22
C LEU A 342 -20.72 -9.07 35.61
N ARG A 343 -19.68 -8.24 35.71
CA ARG A 343 -19.41 -7.50 36.97
C ARG A 343 -20.47 -6.47 37.28
N THR A 344 -20.99 -5.76 36.29
CA THR A 344 -22.09 -4.79 36.48
C THR A 344 -23.38 -5.48 36.85
N ALA A 345 -23.69 -6.65 36.26
CA ALA A 345 -24.84 -7.44 36.64
C ALA A 345 -24.74 -8.02 38.06
N ALA A 346 -23.55 -8.49 38.48
CA ALA A 346 -23.29 -8.99 39.81
C ALA A 346 -23.38 -7.89 40.90
N SER A 347 -22.97 -6.67 40.61
CA SER A 347 -23.08 -5.53 41.53
C SER A 347 -24.53 -5.03 41.66
N ALA A 348 -25.33 -5.14 40.60
CA ALA A 348 -26.74 -4.76 40.64
C ALA A 348 -27.61 -5.75 41.45
N THR A 349 -27.23 -7.02 41.49
CA THR A 349 -27.95 -8.04 42.30
C THR A 349 -27.61 -8.00 43.79
N HIS A 350 -26.47 -7.41 44.18
CA HIS A 350 -26.08 -7.27 45.61
C HIS A 350 -26.55 -5.96 46.24
N GLY A 351 -27.08 -5.01 45.46
CA GLY A 351 -27.59 -3.72 45.93
C GLY A 351 -29.08 -3.69 46.26
N SER A 352 -29.82 -4.77 46.11
CA SER A 352 -31.25 -4.90 46.40
C SER A 352 -31.47 -5.80 47.61
N ASP A 353 -30.92 -5.43 48.76
CA ASP A 353 -31.38 -5.96 50.04
C ASP A 353 -32.35 -4.92 50.65
N PRO A 354 -33.66 -5.15 50.66
CA PRO A 354 -34.59 -4.30 51.41
C PRO A 354 -34.59 -4.78 52.87
N GLY A 355 -33.55 -4.34 53.58
CA GLY A 355 -33.47 -4.57 55.04
C GLY A 355 -34.36 -3.65 55.82
N ALA A 356 -35.43 -4.22 56.37
CA ALA A 356 -36.15 -3.90 57.59
C ALA A 356 -36.45 -2.44 57.91
#